data_8a11f4ef784ee84816faa4cedc95b502
#
_entry.id   8a11f4ef784ee84816faa4cedc95b502
#
_cell.length_a   1.000
_cell.length_b   1.000
_cell.length_c   1.000
_cell.angle_alpha   90.00
_cell.angle_beta   90.00
_cell.angle_gamma   90.00
#
_symmetry.space_group_name_H-M   'P 1'
#
loop_
_entity.id
_entity.type
_entity.pdbx_description
1 polymer ?
#
loop_
_entity_poly.entity_id
_entity_poly.type
_entity_poly.pdbx_seq_one_letter_code
_entity_poly.pdbx_strand_id
1 'polypeptide(L)'
;GVCVKPLLPGGSGVHSFERKHPMELPAALEAGTLNGHGIAGLHAALDWIKKTGIAAIHEKEMALAEQFQRGIETIPGIHLYGGEKRVAAIVSCNLADLDSAYVSDCLAEDYGIATRAGVHCAPLMHTHFGTEKQGMVRFSFSCFNTTEEVEKAVRAMQDIAMENRGKVTAYVGAGGKTSSIRKRAETLRAEGKRVLILTTTKISRRPSGLRKTTCFP
;
A
#
# COMPACT_ATOMS: atom_id res chain seq x y z
N GLY A 1 -27.60 -23.16 -31.01
CA GLY A 1 -26.68 -23.05 -29.89
C GLY A 1 -25.24 -23.14 -30.35
N VAL A 2 -24.30 -22.50 -29.66
CA VAL A 2 -22.87 -22.58 -29.95
C VAL A 2 -22.36 -23.92 -29.43
N CYS A 3 -21.73 -24.73 -30.30
CA CYS A 3 -21.07 -25.98 -29.88
C CYS A 3 -19.71 -25.64 -29.29
N VAL A 4 -19.56 -25.82 -27.97
CA VAL A 4 -18.28 -25.65 -27.27
C VAL A 4 -17.51 -26.95 -27.32
N LYS A 5 -16.28 -26.90 -27.86
CA LYS A 5 -15.39 -28.07 -27.89
C LYS A 5 -14.43 -28.03 -26.70
N PRO A 6 -14.12 -29.24 -26.11
CA PRO A 6 -13.10 -29.29 -25.05
C PRO A 6 -11.74 -28.88 -25.61
N LEU A 7 -11.06 -27.97 -24.90
CA LEU A 7 -9.70 -27.51 -25.23
C LEU A 7 -8.64 -28.45 -24.63
N LEU A 8 -8.90 -28.95 -23.42
CA LEU A 8 -8.02 -29.84 -22.67
C LEU A 8 -8.76 -31.15 -22.40
N PRO A 9 -8.50 -32.23 -23.16
CA PRO A 9 -9.02 -33.57 -22.85
C PRO A 9 -8.22 -34.20 -21.71
N GLY A 10 -8.88 -34.99 -20.87
CA GLY A 10 -8.24 -35.66 -19.75
C GLY A 10 -9.20 -36.60 -19.03
N GLY A 11 -8.72 -37.28 -18.00
CA GLY A 11 -9.58 -38.15 -17.18
C GLY A 11 -10.67 -37.32 -16.50
N SER A 12 -11.93 -37.67 -16.76
CA SER A 12 -13.09 -36.95 -16.22
C SER A 12 -13.65 -37.56 -14.92
N GLY A 13 -13.09 -38.70 -14.45
CA GLY A 13 -13.63 -39.47 -13.33
C GLY A 13 -14.90 -40.28 -13.68
N VAL A 14 -15.40 -40.11 -14.89
CA VAL A 14 -16.52 -40.89 -15.45
C VAL A 14 -16.06 -41.64 -16.72
N HIS A 15 -16.76 -42.69 -17.09
CA HIS A 15 -16.44 -43.50 -18.31
C HIS A 15 -14.97 -44.00 -18.32
N SER A 16 -14.50 -44.55 -17.20
CA SER A 16 -13.09 -44.92 -16.97
C SER A 16 -12.50 -45.92 -17.97
N PHE A 17 -13.33 -46.68 -18.68
CA PHE A 17 -12.91 -47.64 -19.68
C PHE A 17 -12.90 -47.07 -21.11
N GLU A 18 -13.39 -45.85 -21.30
CA GLU A 18 -13.38 -45.18 -22.59
C GLU A 18 -12.02 -44.54 -22.88
N ARG A 19 -11.51 -44.75 -24.09
CA ARG A 19 -10.22 -44.16 -24.51
C ARG A 19 -10.34 -42.70 -24.95
N LYS A 20 -11.56 -42.24 -25.19
CA LYS A 20 -11.83 -40.86 -25.66
C LYS A 20 -12.48 -40.07 -24.55
N HIS A 21 -12.13 -38.76 -24.52
CA HIS A 21 -12.77 -37.82 -23.63
C HIS A 21 -14.29 -37.76 -23.92
N PRO A 22 -15.13 -37.71 -22.88
CA PRO A 22 -16.58 -37.56 -23.05
C PRO A 22 -16.95 -36.33 -23.86
N MET A 23 -17.96 -36.39 -24.68
CA MET A 23 -18.42 -35.28 -25.51
C MET A 23 -19.74 -34.70 -25.03
N GLU A 24 -20.40 -35.34 -24.07
CA GLU A 24 -21.60 -34.83 -23.42
C GLU A 24 -21.28 -33.81 -22.30
N LEU A 25 -22.10 -32.78 -22.20
CA LEU A 25 -21.99 -31.79 -21.11
C LEU A 25 -22.59 -32.38 -19.81
N PRO A 26 -22.00 -32.06 -18.64
CA PRO A 26 -20.86 -31.17 -18.44
C PRO A 26 -19.49 -31.82 -18.61
N ALA A 27 -19.40 -33.16 -18.65
CA ALA A 27 -18.16 -33.93 -18.66
C ALA A 27 -17.19 -33.51 -19.79
N ALA A 28 -17.72 -33.11 -20.95
CA ALA A 28 -16.92 -32.62 -22.07
C ALA A 28 -16.00 -31.43 -21.73
N LEU A 29 -16.36 -30.60 -20.73
CA LEU A 29 -15.62 -29.42 -20.34
C LEU A 29 -14.86 -29.61 -19.03
N GLU A 30 -14.92 -30.79 -18.42
CA GLU A 30 -14.37 -31.12 -17.12
C GLU A 30 -13.23 -32.12 -17.25
N ALA A 31 -12.00 -31.64 -17.41
CA ALA A 31 -10.83 -32.51 -17.42
C ALA A 31 -10.21 -32.58 -16.03
N GLY A 32 -10.05 -33.80 -15.52
CA GLY A 32 -9.51 -34.05 -14.17
C GLY A 32 -10.59 -34.07 -13.08
N THR A 33 -10.16 -34.33 -11.84
CA THR A 33 -11.03 -34.33 -10.67
C THR A 33 -11.49 -32.91 -10.35
N LEU A 34 -12.79 -32.72 -10.20
CA LEU A 34 -13.37 -31.42 -9.85
C LEU A 34 -12.86 -30.91 -8.50
N ASN A 35 -12.64 -29.61 -8.39
CA ASN A 35 -12.29 -28.94 -7.13
C ASN A 35 -13.52 -28.82 -6.22
N GLY A 36 -14.00 -29.94 -5.67
CA GLY A 36 -15.17 -29.98 -4.79
C GLY A 36 -15.07 -29.06 -3.58
N HIS A 37 -13.88 -28.96 -2.99
CA HIS A 37 -13.64 -28.07 -1.84
C HIS A 37 -13.79 -26.59 -2.23
N GLY A 38 -13.22 -26.19 -3.36
CA GLY A 38 -13.36 -24.82 -3.88
C GLY A 38 -14.81 -24.49 -4.26
N ILE A 39 -15.53 -25.44 -4.87
CA ILE A 39 -16.95 -25.26 -5.21
C ILE A 39 -17.80 -25.10 -3.94
N ALA A 40 -17.56 -25.92 -2.92
CA ALA A 40 -18.25 -25.80 -1.63
C ALA A 40 -17.97 -24.46 -0.95
N GLY A 41 -16.71 -24.01 -0.98
CA GLY A 41 -16.32 -22.69 -0.46
C GLY A 41 -17.01 -21.53 -1.19
N LEU A 42 -17.05 -21.61 -2.54
CA LEU A 42 -17.76 -20.63 -3.37
C LEU A 42 -19.27 -20.60 -3.05
N HIS A 43 -19.88 -21.76 -2.88
CA HIS A 43 -21.31 -21.88 -2.52
C HIS A 43 -21.58 -21.17 -1.18
N ALA A 44 -20.78 -21.47 -0.14
CA ALA A 44 -20.90 -20.83 1.16
C ALA A 44 -20.71 -19.29 1.11
N ALA A 45 -19.74 -18.82 0.32
CA ALA A 45 -19.50 -17.39 0.11
C ALA A 45 -20.70 -16.72 -0.59
N LEU A 46 -21.28 -17.35 -1.60
CA LEU A 46 -22.46 -16.83 -2.28
C LEU A 46 -23.69 -16.76 -1.37
N ASP A 47 -23.89 -17.75 -0.52
CA ASP A 47 -24.99 -17.73 0.46
C ASP A 47 -24.78 -16.62 1.49
N TRP A 48 -23.56 -16.42 1.96
CA TRP A 48 -23.23 -15.31 2.85
C TRP A 48 -23.48 -13.94 2.18
N ILE A 49 -23.05 -13.75 0.93
CA ILE A 49 -23.31 -12.52 0.16
C ILE A 49 -24.80 -12.27 -0.02
N LYS A 50 -25.57 -13.32 -0.39
CA LYS A 50 -27.02 -13.21 -0.53
C LYS A 50 -27.71 -12.79 0.78
N LYS A 51 -27.27 -13.38 1.90
CA LYS A 51 -27.81 -13.09 3.23
C LYS A 51 -27.46 -11.68 3.69
N THR A 52 -26.24 -11.23 3.47
CA THR A 52 -25.74 -9.91 3.90
C THR A 52 -26.28 -8.80 2.99
N GLY A 53 -26.36 -9.06 1.68
CA GLY A 53 -26.76 -8.12 0.65
C GLY A 53 -25.58 -7.32 0.07
N ILE A 54 -25.48 -7.28 -1.24
CA ILE A 54 -24.39 -6.58 -1.96
C ILE A 54 -24.38 -5.09 -1.63
N ALA A 55 -25.57 -4.47 -1.53
CA ALA A 55 -25.68 -3.05 -1.21
C ALA A 55 -25.13 -2.73 0.18
N ALA A 56 -25.45 -3.53 1.19
CA ALA A 56 -24.96 -3.34 2.55
C ALA A 56 -23.44 -3.55 2.66
N ILE A 57 -22.89 -4.53 1.93
CA ILE A 57 -21.44 -4.74 1.82
C ILE A 57 -20.77 -3.50 1.23
N HIS A 58 -21.26 -3.04 0.09
CA HIS A 58 -20.71 -1.86 -0.60
C HIS A 58 -20.79 -0.60 0.26
N GLU A 59 -21.91 -0.34 0.89
CA GLU A 59 -22.12 0.83 1.76
C GLU A 59 -21.13 0.83 2.93
N LYS A 60 -20.94 -0.30 3.60
CA LYS A 60 -19.97 -0.43 4.69
C LYS A 60 -18.54 -0.19 4.22
N GLU A 61 -18.14 -0.82 3.11
CA GLU A 61 -16.79 -0.68 2.56
C GLU A 61 -16.50 0.78 2.15
N MET A 62 -17.45 1.43 1.50
CA MET A 62 -17.32 2.83 1.10
C MET A 62 -17.24 3.77 2.30
N ALA A 63 -18.03 3.53 3.35
CA ALA A 63 -17.98 4.32 4.57
C ALA A 63 -16.61 4.24 5.27
N LEU A 64 -16.01 3.04 5.35
CA LEU A 64 -14.66 2.84 5.91
C LEU A 64 -13.58 3.56 5.08
N ALA A 65 -13.65 3.46 3.76
CA ALA A 65 -12.70 4.14 2.88
C ALA A 65 -12.82 5.67 2.98
N GLU A 66 -14.04 6.18 3.10
CA GLU A 66 -14.29 7.61 3.27
C GLU A 66 -13.83 8.13 4.64
N GLN A 67 -14.06 7.34 5.70
CA GLN A 67 -13.54 7.64 7.04
C GLN A 67 -12.01 7.73 7.03
N PHE A 68 -11.34 6.78 6.41
CA PHE A 68 -9.89 6.78 6.28
C PHE A 68 -9.39 8.00 5.51
N GLN A 69 -9.98 8.27 4.34
CA GLN A 69 -9.60 9.42 3.52
C GLN A 69 -9.70 10.73 4.32
N ARG A 70 -10.85 10.97 4.97
CA ARG A 70 -11.05 12.17 5.80
C ARG A 70 -10.05 12.26 6.96
N GLY A 71 -9.65 11.12 7.52
CA GLY A 71 -8.66 11.07 8.60
C GLY A 71 -7.25 11.44 8.16
N ILE A 72 -6.87 11.11 6.91
CA ILE A 72 -5.50 11.36 6.43
C ILE A 72 -5.36 12.64 5.61
N GLU A 73 -6.42 13.19 5.02
CA GLU A 73 -6.36 14.34 4.11
C GLU A 73 -5.76 15.61 4.77
N THR A 74 -5.88 15.73 6.09
CA THR A 74 -5.32 16.84 6.87
C THR A 74 -3.87 16.63 7.30
N ILE A 75 -3.30 15.45 7.07
CA ILE A 75 -1.91 15.14 7.44
C ILE A 75 -0.96 15.92 6.50
N PRO A 76 -0.04 16.72 7.04
CA PRO A 76 0.90 17.46 6.18
C PRO A 76 1.76 16.54 5.33
N GLY A 77 1.77 16.79 4.02
CA GLY A 77 2.53 16.00 3.07
C GLY A 77 1.75 14.82 2.46
N ILE A 78 0.52 14.57 2.89
CA ILE A 78 -0.34 13.59 2.21
C ILE A 78 -0.76 14.12 0.85
N HIS A 79 -0.62 13.25 -0.16
CA HIS A 79 -1.16 13.44 -1.49
C HIS A 79 -2.10 12.27 -1.80
N LEU A 80 -3.37 12.58 -2.03
CA LEU A 80 -4.41 11.60 -2.38
C LEU A 80 -4.57 11.52 -3.89
N TYR A 81 -4.74 10.31 -4.39
CA TYR A 81 -4.97 10.04 -5.82
C TYR A 81 -6.37 9.48 -6.04
N GLY A 82 -6.99 9.90 -7.13
CA GLY A 82 -8.32 9.44 -7.53
C GLY A 82 -9.21 10.59 -8.01
N GLY A 83 -10.39 10.25 -8.51
CA GLY A 83 -11.41 11.23 -8.95
C GLY A 83 -12.36 11.62 -7.81
N GLU A 84 -13.22 12.60 -8.09
CA GLU A 84 -14.25 13.09 -7.15
C GLU A 84 -15.24 12.00 -6.72
N LYS A 85 -15.53 11.04 -7.62
CA LYS A 85 -16.42 9.92 -7.33
C LYS A 85 -15.61 8.64 -7.06
N ARG A 86 -15.65 8.19 -5.83
CA ARG A 86 -15.13 6.88 -5.46
C ARG A 86 -16.09 5.79 -5.92
N VAL A 87 -15.57 4.80 -6.64
CA VAL A 87 -16.34 3.64 -7.14
C VAL A 87 -15.96 2.34 -6.44
N ALA A 88 -14.88 2.34 -5.67
CA ALA A 88 -14.40 1.18 -4.92
C ALA A 88 -13.81 1.64 -3.58
N ALA A 89 -13.82 0.77 -2.59
CA ALA A 89 -13.28 1.04 -1.26
C ALA A 89 -11.75 0.98 -1.22
N ILE A 90 -11.11 1.79 -2.07
CA ILE A 90 -9.66 1.87 -2.23
C ILE A 90 -9.23 3.32 -2.04
N VAL A 91 -8.18 3.53 -1.26
CA VAL A 91 -7.51 4.83 -1.10
C VAL A 91 -6.05 4.67 -1.47
N SER A 92 -5.61 5.42 -2.48
CA SER A 92 -4.20 5.50 -2.87
C SER A 92 -3.64 6.85 -2.48
N CYS A 93 -2.50 6.85 -1.83
CA CYS A 93 -1.85 8.08 -1.36
C CYS A 93 -0.33 7.96 -1.38
N ASN A 94 0.32 9.12 -1.30
CA ASN A 94 1.74 9.25 -0.98
C ASN A 94 1.92 10.18 0.21
N LEU A 95 3.03 10.04 0.91
CA LEU A 95 3.44 10.88 2.01
C LEU A 95 4.71 11.63 1.62
N ALA A 96 4.58 12.90 1.28
CA ALA A 96 5.66 13.75 0.78
C ALA A 96 6.44 13.07 -0.37
N ASP A 97 7.76 13.05 -0.28
CA ASP A 97 8.69 12.41 -1.22
C ASP A 97 9.15 11.01 -0.77
N LEU A 98 8.49 10.42 0.24
CA LEU A 98 8.83 9.09 0.73
C LEU A 98 8.50 8.02 -0.30
N ASP A 99 9.38 7.04 -0.43
CA ASP A 99 9.13 5.86 -1.24
C ASP A 99 7.94 5.07 -0.71
N SER A 100 7.05 4.65 -1.60
CA SER A 100 5.83 3.93 -1.21
C SER A 100 6.11 2.58 -0.54
N ALA A 101 7.21 1.90 -0.91
CA ALA A 101 7.60 0.65 -0.26
C ALA A 101 8.03 0.93 1.19
N TYR A 102 8.84 1.97 1.43
CA TYR A 102 9.23 2.36 2.78
C TYR A 102 8.02 2.63 3.68
N VAL A 103 7.04 3.40 3.21
CA VAL A 103 5.82 3.68 4.00
C VAL A 103 5.02 2.41 4.26
N SER A 104 4.90 1.53 3.26
CA SER A 104 4.20 0.24 3.40
C SER A 104 4.91 -0.70 4.37
N ASP A 105 6.24 -0.72 4.38
CA ASP A 105 7.05 -1.52 5.30
C ASP A 105 6.90 -1.02 6.74
N CYS A 106 6.97 0.29 7.00
CA CYS A 106 6.68 0.86 8.31
C CYS A 106 5.25 0.49 8.80
N LEU A 107 4.25 0.59 7.93
CA LEU A 107 2.87 0.21 8.28
C LEU A 107 2.77 -1.27 8.65
N ALA A 108 3.49 -2.15 7.96
CA ALA A 108 3.47 -3.58 8.21
C ALA A 108 4.25 -3.95 9.49
N GLU A 109 5.47 -3.45 9.64
CA GLU A 109 6.40 -3.85 10.71
C GLU A 109 6.02 -3.23 12.06
N ASP A 110 5.70 -1.92 12.08
CA ASP A 110 5.46 -1.20 13.33
C ASP A 110 3.99 -1.24 13.77
N TYR A 111 3.06 -1.32 12.80
CA TYR A 111 1.63 -1.22 13.09
C TYR A 111 0.84 -2.48 12.74
N GLY A 112 1.45 -3.47 12.05
CA GLY A 112 0.75 -4.67 11.60
C GLY A 112 -0.35 -4.39 10.56
N ILE A 113 -0.15 -3.37 9.71
CA ILE A 113 -1.12 -2.94 8.69
C ILE A 113 -0.58 -3.30 7.31
N ALA A 114 -1.20 -4.29 6.66
CA ALA A 114 -0.83 -4.70 5.32
C ALA A 114 -1.41 -3.74 4.27
N THR A 115 -0.53 -3.14 3.46
CA THR A 115 -0.89 -2.29 2.33
C THR A 115 -0.18 -2.75 1.08
N ARG A 116 -0.49 -2.19 -0.07
CA ARG A 116 0.24 -2.48 -1.30
C ARG A 116 0.97 -1.25 -1.79
N ALA A 117 2.30 -1.35 -1.88
CA ALA A 117 3.16 -0.32 -2.45
C ALA A 117 3.41 -0.51 -3.95
N GLY A 118 3.98 0.48 -4.57
CA GLY A 118 4.50 0.45 -5.95
C GLY A 118 3.46 0.81 -7.02
N VAL A 119 3.60 0.22 -8.19
CA VAL A 119 2.83 0.60 -9.40
C VAL A 119 1.52 -0.20 -9.58
N HIS A 120 1.18 -1.12 -8.67
CA HIS A 120 -0.11 -1.82 -8.59
C HIS A 120 -0.57 -2.53 -9.88
N CYS A 121 0.35 -2.92 -10.77
CA CYS A 121 0.06 -3.44 -12.11
C CYS A 121 -0.75 -2.44 -12.98
N ALA A 122 -0.61 -1.14 -12.72
CA ALA A 122 -1.32 -0.06 -13.40
C ALA A 122 -0.34 1.02 -13.92
N PRO A 123 0.65 0.68 -14.77
CA PRO A 123 1.72 1.59 -15.17
C PRO A 123 1.20 2.88 -15.80
N LEU A 124 0.14 2.81 -16.61
CA LEU A 124 -0.45 3.99 -17.26
C LEU A 124 -1.03 4.99 -16.26
N MET A 125 -1.59 4.52 -15.14
CA MET A 125 -2.06 5.38 -14.06
C MET A 125 -0.89 6.11 -13.40
N HIS A 126 0.22 5.40 -13.16
CA HIS A 126 1.41 5.99 -12.56
C HIS A 126 2.09 7.00 -13.49
N THR A 127 2.09 6.75 -14.80
CA THR A 127 2.53 7.74 -15.80
C THR A 127 1.63 8.96 -15.80
N HIS A 128 0.32 8.78 -15.73
CA HIS A 128 -0.64 9.90 -15.68
C HIS A 128 -0.43 10.79 -14.45
N PHE A 129 -0.18 10.19 -13.28
CA PHE A 129 0.02 10.91 -12.03
C PHE A 129 1.49 11.28 -11.74
N GLY A 130 2.45 10.90 -12.59
CA GLY A 130 3.88 11.18 -12.42
C GLY A 130 4.51 10.46 -11.23
N THR A 131 4.00 9.27 -10.89
CA THR A 131 4.42 8.50 -9.72
C THR A 131 5.17 7.21 -10.06
N GLU A 132 5.73 7.09 -11.27
CA GLU A 132 6.43 5.88 -11.73
C GLU A 132 7.62 5.51 -10.85
N LYS A 133 8.31 6.51 -10.28
CA LYS A 133 9.49 6.31 -9.43
C LYS A 133 9.14 6.10 -7.96
N GLN A 134 8.15 6.84 -7.45
CA GLN A 134 7.75 6.80 -6.05
C GLN A 134 6.77 5.66 -5.77
N GLY A 135 5.98 5.26 -6.77
CA GLY A 135 4.82 4.41 -6.57
C GLY A 135 3.70 5.12 -5.79
N MET A 136 2.77 4.35 -5.28
CA MET A 136 1.73 4.80 -4.34
C MET A 136 1.53 3.75 -3.26
N VAL A 137 1.10 4.15 -2.07
CA VAL A 137 0.59 3.24 -1.04
C VAL A 137 -0.91 3.11 -1.22
N ARG A 138 -1.38 1.88 -1.41
CA ARG A 138 -2.79 1.56 -1.60
C ARG A 138 -3.37 0.87 -0.38
N PHE A 139 -4.38 1.47 0.20
CA PHE A 139 -5.25 0.89 1.21
C PHE A 139 -6.49 0.33 0.52
N SER A 140 -6.90 -0.88 0.88
CA SER A 140 -8.10 -1.53 0.36
C SER A 140 -8.93 -1.99 1.55
N PHE A 141 -10.19 -1.55 1.60
CA PHE A 141 -11.10 -1.84 2.72
C PHE A 141 -12.10 -2.91 2.30
N SER A 142 -12.40 -3.79 3.22
CA SER A 142 -13.38 -4.86 3.09
C SER A 142 -14.49 -4.67 4.12
N CYS A 143 -15.64 -5.24 3.86
CA CYS A 143 -16.74 -5.30 4.83
C CYS A 143 -16.38 -6.03 6.14
N PHE A 144 -15.26 -6.74 6.19
CA PHE A 144 -14.75 -7.37 7.41
C PHE A 144 -13.90 -6.44 8.26
N ASN A 145 -13.46 -5.29 7.72
CA ASN A 145 -12.74 -4.31 8.51
C ASN A 145 -13.67 -3.56 9.47
N THR A 146 -13.05 -2.97 10.49
CA THR A 146 -13.75 -2.20 11.54
C THR A 146 -13.33 -0.72 11.52
N THR A 147 -14.13 0.11 12.15
CA THR A 147 -13.84 1.54 12.36
C THR A 147 -12.54 1.74 13.15
N GLU A 148 -12.30 0.89 14.17
CA GLU A 148 -11.10 0.94 15.01
C GLU A 148 -9.83 0.63 14.22
N GLU A 149 -9.89 -0.30 13.26
CA GLU A 149 -8.79 -0.58 12.35
C GLU A 149 -8.49 0.61 11.43
N VAL A 150 -9.53 1.29 10.95
CA VAL A 150 -9.38 2.52 10.16
C VAL A 150 -8.74 3.62 10.99
N GLU A 151 -9.18 3.84 12.23
CA GLU A 151 -8.56 4.82 13.13
C GLU A 151 -7.10 4.48 13.45
N LYS A 152 -6.78 3.20 13.63
CA LYS A 152 -5.40 2.74 13.78
C LYS A 152 -4.56 3.09 12.57
N ALA A 153 -5.08 2.89 11.36
CA ALA A 153 -4.39 3.21 10.13
C ALA A 153 -4.17 4.74 9.96
N VAL A 154 -5.14 5.56 10.34
CA VAL A 154 -5.01 7.02 10.36
C VAL A 154 -3.89 7.45 11.32
N ARG A 155 -3.89 6.93 12.55
CA ARG A 155 -2.83 7.22 13.55
C ARG A 155 -1.45 6.80 13.05
N ALA A 156 -1.33 5.60 12.46
CA ALA A 156 -0.08 5.13 11.89
C ALA A 156 0.47 6.08 10.81
N MET A 157 -0.40 6.56 9.92
CA MET A 157 0.01 7.54 8.90
C MET A 157 0.43 8.89 9.50
N GLN A 158 -0.22 9.32 10.59
CA GLN A 158 0.18 10.54 11.33
C GLN A 158 1.55 10.39 11.97
N ASP A 159 1.83 9.26 12.61
CA ASP A 159 3.09 8.97 13.27
C ASP A 159 4.24 8.91 12.24
N ILE A 160 4.07 8.17 11.15
CA ILE A 160 5.05 8.11 10.06
C ILE A 160 5.31 9.51 9.49
N ALA A 161 4.28 10.34 9.33
CA ALA A 161 4.43 11.71 8.86
C ALA A 161 5.21 12.58 9.86
N MET A 162 4.99 12.42 11.17
CA MET A 162 5.70 13.16 12.20
C MET A 162 7.16 12.75 12.29
N GLU A 163 7.47 11.46 12.25
CA GLU A 163 8.83 10.94 12.29
C GLU A 163 9.66 11.38 11.07
N ASN A 164 9.02 11.50 9.92
CA ASN A 164 9.68 11.89 8.67
C ASN A 164 9.66 13.39 8.38
N ARG A 165 9.18 14.24 9.30
CA ARG A 165 9.24 15.70 9.17
C ARG A 165 10.66 16.26 9.17
N GLY A 166 11.64 15.49 9.62
CA GLY A 166 13.06 15.84 9.60
C GLY A 166 13.91 14.67 9.13
N LYS A 167 14.61 14.83 8.01
CA LYS A 167 15.57 13.83 7.55
C LYS A 167 16.82 13.88 8.40
N VAL A 168 17.07 12.87 9.22
CA VAL A 168 18.32 12.72 9.99
C VAL A 168 19.36 12.06 9.08
N THR A 169 20.50 12.74 8.86
CA THR A 169 21.63 12.18 8.13
C THR A 169 22.80 12.03 9.09
N ALA A 170 23.21 10.79 9.37
CA ALA A 170 24.39 10.51 10.20
C ALA A 170 25.64 10.39 9.32
N TYR A 171 26.71 11.10 9.72
CA TYR A 171 28.02 11.00 9.08
C TYR A 171 28.96 10.22 10.01
N VAL A 172 29.32 9.00 9.62
CA VAL A 172 30.21 8.11 10.35
C VAL A 172 31.54 7.92 9.58
N GLY A 173 32.63 7.62 10.28
CA GLY A 173 33.94 7.37 9.67
C GLY A 173 35.05 8.28 10.17
N ALA A 174 36.29 8.02 9.71
CA ALA A 174 37.50 8.75 10.09
C ALA A 174 37.82 9.86 9.05
N GLY A 175 37.81 11.12 9.47
CA GLY A 175 38.20 12.28 8.62
C GLY A 175 37.09 12.82 7.71
N GLY A 176 37.18 14.11 7.32
CA GLY A 176 36.32 14.75 6.33
C GLY A 176 34.87 15.01 6.71
N LYS A 177 34.40 14.50 7.85
CA LYS A 177 32.97 14.59 8.25
C LYS A 177 32.44 16.02 8.33
N THR A 178 33.20 16.92 8.94
CA THR A 178 32.79 18.32 9.11
C THR A 178 32.57 19.02 7.78
N SER A 179 33.45 18.78 6.81
CA SER A 179 33.34 19.36 5.45
C SER A 179 32.12 18.78 4.71
N SER A 180 31.87 17.48 4.82
CA SER A 180 30.71 16.82 4.21
C SER A 180 29.40 17.29 4.81
N ILE A 181 29.32 17.42 6.14
CA ILE A 181 28.14 17.95 6.85
C ILE A 181 27.87 19.39 6.40
N ARG A 182 28.92 20.22 6.32
CA ARG A 182 28.80 21.62 5.91
C ARG A 182 28.26 21.74 4.48
N LYS A 183 28.86 21.03 3.54
CA LYS A 183 28.43 21.03 2.13
C LYS A 183 26.96 20.58 2.00
N ARG A 184 26.57 19.53 2.71
CA ARG A 184 25.18 19.04 2.70
C ARG A 184 24.21 20.04 3.32
N ALA A 185 24.61 20.68 4.43
CA ALA A 185 23.80 21.70 5.08
C ALA A 185 23.59 22.94 4.20
N GLU A 186 24.62 23.37 3.47
CA GLU A 186 24.55 24.48 2.52
C GLU A 186 23.61 24.16 1.35
N THR A 187 23.69 22.92 0.78
CA THR A 187 22.77 22.46 -0.26
C THR A 187 21.32 22.47 0.22
N LEU A 188 21.04 21.89 1.38
CA LEU A 188 19.69 21.81 1.94
C LEU A 188 19.11 23.22 2.26
N ARG A 189 19.96 24.15 2.67
CA ARG A 189 19.56 25.56 2.90
C ARG A 189 19.24 26.26 1.58
N ALA A 190 20.02 26.03 0.53
CA ALA A 190 19.73 26.55 -0.80
C ALA A 190 18.40 26.02 -1.35
N GLU A 191 18.01 24.82 -0.95
CA GLU A 191 16.69 24.21 -1.24
C GLU A 191 15.56 24.74 -0.31
N GLY A 192 15.83 25.77 0.52
CA GLY A 192 14.83 26.35 1.44
C GLY A 192 14.56 25.52 2.70
N LYS A 193 15.30 24.44 2.96
CA LYS A 193 15.09 23.55 4.10
C LYS A 193 15.75 24.09 5.38
N ARG A 194 15.10 23.91 6.52
CA ARG A 194 15.71 24.17 7.83
C ARG A 194 16.65 23.04 8.20
N VAL A 195 17.88 23.36 8.57
CA VAL A 195 18.91 22.35 8.89
C VAL A 195 19.37 22.52 10.32
N LEU A 196 19.28 21.45 11.11
CA LEU A 196 19.87 21.32 12.44
C LEU A 196 21.07 20.39 12.35
N ILE A 197 22.24 20.86 12.84
CA ILE A 197 23.45 20.04 12.94
C ILE A 197 23.66 19.69 14.41
N LEU A 198 23.60 18.38 14.70
CA LEU A 198 23.93 17.82 16.00
C LEU A 198 25.28 17.09 15.93
N THR A 199 26.07 17.19 16.96
CA THR A 199 27.36 16.47 17.04
C THR A 199 27.43 15.68 18.32
N THR A 200 27.84 14.42 18.22
CA THR A 200 28.11 13.56 19.38
C THR A 200 29.51 13.77 19.96
N THR A 201 30.37 14.53 19.25
CA THR A 201 31.73 14.84 19.65
C THR A 201 31.97 16.35 19.62
N LYS A 202 32.91 16.84 20.47
CA LYS A 202 33.27 18.25 20.55
C LYS A 202 33.85 18.76 19.21
N ILE A 203 33.20 19.75 18.58
CA ILE A 203 33.74 20.42 17.39
C ILE A 203 34.60 21.57 17.87
N SER A 204 35.89 21.64 17.46
CA SER A 204 36.85 22.62 17.86
C SER A 204 36.61 24.04 17.32
N ARG A 205 35.77 24.22 16.28
CA ARG A 205 35.33 25.51 15.74
C ARG A 205 33.88 25.46 15.33
N ARG A 206 33.10 26.46 15.72
CA ARG A 206 31.70 26.64 15.28
C ARG A 206 31.66 27.11 13.83
N PRO A 207 30.82 26.50 12.96
CA PRO A 207 30.51 27.11 11.68
C PRO A 207 29.79 28.44 11.90
N SER A 208 30.24 29.52 11.23
CA SER A 208 29.57 30.81 11.25
C SER A 208 28.14 30.70 10.73
N GLY A 209 27.17 31.24 11.46
CA GLY A 209 25.75 31.30 11.05
C GLY A 209 24.81 30.24 11.63
N LEU A 210 25.26 29.40 12.58
CA LEU A 210 24.39 28.47 13.30
C LEU A 210 23.95 29.02 14.66
N ARG A 211 22.63 29.05 14.92
CA ARG A 211 22.12 29.39 16.28
C ARG A 211 22.38 28.22 17.24
N LYS A 212 22.65 28.59 18.51
CA LYS A 212 22.70 27.61 19.60
C LYS A 212 21.33 26.93 19.74
N THR A 213 21.30 25.62 19.67
CA THR A 213 20.18 24.87 20.21
C THR A 213 20.70 24.01 21.35
N THR A 214 20.18 24.26 22.54
CA THR A 214 20.42 23.45 23.74
C THR A 214 19.84 22.05 23.52
N CYS A 215 20.67 21.03 23.69
CA CYS A 215 20.18 19.66 23.88
C CYS A 215 19.45 19.62 25.23
N PHE A 216 18.21 19.16 25.23
CA PHE A 216 17.57 18.65 26.43
C PHE A 216 17.99 17.19 26.63
N PRO A 217 18.14 16.74 27.89
CA PRO A 217 18.53 15.37 28.25
C PRO A 217 17.48 14.35 27.83
#